data_dac5d441049621e059fbb602b0a1f5ba
#
_entry.id   dac5d441049621e059fbb602b0a1f5ba
#
_cell.length_a   1.000
_cell.length_b   1.000
_cell.length_c   1.000
_cell.angle_alpha   90.00
_cell.angle_beta   90.00
_cell.angle_gamma   90.00
#
_symmetry.space_group_name_H-M   'P 1'
#
loop_
_entity.id
_entity.type
_entity.pdbx_description
1 polymer ?
#
loop_
_entity_poly.entity_id
_entity_poly.type
_entity_poly.pdbx_seq_one_letter_code
_entity_poly.pdbx_strand_id
1 'polypeptide(L)'
;MRKLVKNVLAMLIVGGTAVVMGNGTASASNGIGINEQNFPDAQIRQIATQYDSNKDQILDTSEQKKLTELIVIETTENTGVQENVIRTAKGITSFKGVEYFAELKSISVGRSGKPQSSYKIASDLFQYAKQVKTIRVNYAYADPVDARYKDSDKQMLAKNTSIVIDDSMQCESLSLEGVQVQKMQVVSKKMKKLLIKTCNLPDEYTINTPNLQTLGLKETYVKKLQYGKMDKLKYLSLGLNVIQNGKEKASPVTVLDLQKSKNIAELSVTGCRINKLDLSSVNKTLRLASITQSGKYPIKQV
;
A
#
# COMPACT_ATOMS: atom_id res chain seq x y z
N MET A 1 -37.31 -61.81 19.66
CA MET A 1 -36.08 -62.26 18.97
C MET A 1 -35.02 -61.18 19.10
N ARG A 2 -33.93 -61.54 19.81
CA ARG A 2 -32.77 -60.69 20.12
C ARG A 2 -31.93 -60.48 18.84
N LYS A 3 -31.41 -59.28 18.57
CA LYS A 3 -30.16 -59.09 17.84
C LYS A 3 -29.32 -57.99 18.47
N LEU A 4 -28.16 -58.39 18.90
CA LEU A 4 -27.05 -57.63 19.46
C LEU A 4 -26.57 -56.51 18.50
N VAL A 5 -26.32 -55.34 19.08
CA VAL A 5 -25.47 -54.33 18.49
C VAL A 5 -24.05 -54.53 19.00
N LYS A 6 -23.11 -54.83 18.11
CA LYS A 6 -21.68 -54.89 18.42
C LYS A 6 -21.05 -53.52 18.31
N ASN A 7 -20.56 -53.01 19.40
CA ASN A 7 -19.65 -51.88 19.46
C ASN A 7 -18.28 -52.29 18.91
N VAL A 8 -17.82 -51.56 17.87
CA VAL A 8 -16.40 -51.64 17.43
C VAL A 8 -15.74 -50.38 18.00
N LEU A 9 -14.91 -50.62 19.02
CA LEU A 9 -14.01 -49.63 19.59
C LEU A 9 -12.73 -49.63 18.75
N ALA A 10 -12.49 -48.60 17.97
CA ALA A 10 -11.23 -48.39 17.27
C ALA A 10 -10.20 -47.78 18.24
N MET A 11 -9.25 -48.56 18.67
CA MET A 11 -8.04 -48.08 19.38
C MET A 11 -7.13 -47.31 18.41
N LEU A 12 -6.96 -46.03 18.67
CA LEU A 12 -5.94 -45.21 18.06
C LEU A 12 -4.62 -45.51 18.81
N ILE A 13 -3.70 -46.19 18.16
CA ILE A 13 -2.31 -46.36 18.67
C ILE A 13 -1.58 -45.07 18.39
N VAL A 14 -1.39 -44.23 19.42
CA VAL A 14 -0.46 -43.12 19.39
C VAL A 14 0.94 -43.69 19.57
N GLY A 15 1.69 -43.77 18.46
CA GLY A 15 3.12 -44.09 18.49
C GLY A 15 3.88 -42.93 19.14
N GLY A 16 4.20 -43.08 20.42
CA GLY A 16 5.09 -42.17 21.12
C GLY A 16 6.54 -42.42 20.67
N THR A 17 7.09 -41.51 19.88
CA THR A 17 8.56 -41.42 19.74
C THR A 17 9.10 -40.78 21.01
N ALA A 18 9.84 -41.56 21.79
CA ALA A 18 10.58 -41.04 22.94
C ALA A 18 11.66 -40.09 22.45
N VAL A 19 11.44 -38.78 22.67
CA VAL A 19 12.48 -37.76 22.50
C VAL A 19 13.42 -37.92 23.71
N VAL A 20 14.62 -38.30 23.47
CA VAL A 20 15.72 -38.24 24.46
C VAL A 20 15.94 -36.79 24.81
N MET A 21 15.48 -36.36 25.99
CA MET A 21 15.78 -35.05 26.53
C MET A 21 17.25 -35.02 26.94
N GLY A 22 18.10 -34.48 26.06
CA GLY A 22 19.40 -33.97 26.48
C GLY A 22 19.16 -32.81 27.44
N ASN A 23 19.72 -32.86 28.65
CA ASN A 23 19.77 -31.79 29.63
C ASN A 23 20.63 -30.62 29.12
N GLY A 24 20.17 -29.94 28.08
CA GLY A 24 20.60 -28.57 27.76
C GLY A 24 19.60 -27.66 28.39
N THR A 25 20.06 -26.75 29.24
CA THR A 25 19.27 -25.60 29.73
C THR A 25 18.71 -24.87 28.51
N ALA A 26 17.46 -25.17 28.17
CA ALA A 26 16.74 -24.44 27.15
C ALA A 26 16.57 -23.00 27.67
N SER A 27 17.47 -22.11 27.27
CA SER A 27 17.22 -20.69 27.31
C SER A 27 15.94 -20.48 26.51
N ALA A 28 14.87 -20.00 27.14
CA ALA A 28 13.64 -19.66 26.45
C ALA A 28 14.01 -18.68 25.33
N SER A 29 13.99 -19.14 24.08
CA SER A 29 14.32 -18.29 22.95
C SER A 29 13.22 -17.23 22.86
N ASN A 30 13.59 -15.96 23.07
CA ASN A 30 12.71 -14.81 22.88
C ASN A 30 12.41 -14.60 21.37
N GLY A 31 12.10 -15.66 20.65
CA GLY A 31 11.88 -15.67 19.21
C GLY A 31 10.44 -15.96 18.82
N ILE A 32 10.12 -15.74 17.58
CA ILE A 32 8.80 -15.96 16.96
C ILE A 32 8.87 -17.26 16.14
N GLY A 33 8.04 -18.25 16.50
CA GLY A 33 7.95 -19.50 15.74
C GLY A 33 7.52 -19.25 14.29
N ILE A 34 8.24 -19.84 13.35
CA ILE A 34 7.95 -19.76 11.90
C ILE A 34 6.90 -20.83 11.56
N ASN A 35 5.65 -20.50 11.71
CA ASN A 35 4.50 -21.38 11.51
C ASN A 35 3.31 -20.64 10.89
N GLU A 36 2.23 -21.35 10.56
CA GLU A 36 1.04 -20.78 9.94
C GLU A 36 0.25 -19.82 10.84
N GLN A 37 0.36 -19.96 12.13
CA GLN A 37 -0.31 -19.05 13.06
C GLN A 37 0.33 -17.67 13.05
N ASN A 38 1.66 -17.58 13.00
CA ASN A 38 2.40 -16.32 13.00
C ASN A 38 2.58 -15.75 11.59
N PHE A 39 2.73 -16.61 10.58
CA PHE A 39 2.94 -16.28 9.18
C PHE A 39 1.95 -17.09 8.31
N PRO A 40 0.67 -16.70 8.24
CA PRO A 40 -0.36 -17.48 7.52
C PRO A 40 -0.11 -17.54 6.00
N ASP A 41 0.42 -16.47 5.41
CA ASP A 41 0.81 -16.49 4.01
C ASP A 41 2.11 -17.30 3.82
N ALA A 42 2.07 -18.28 2.92
CA ALA A 42 3.20 -19.19 2.70
C ALA A 42 4.45 -18.47 2.19
N GLN A 43 4.30 -17.38 1.43
CA GLN A 43 5.42 -16.63 0.87
C GLN A 43 6.05 -15.71 1.90
N ILE A 44 5.25 -15.08 2.75
CA ILE A 44 5.75 -14.32 3.91
C ILE A 44 6.45 -15.27 4.89
N ARG A 45 5.89 -16.47 5.12
CA ARG A 45 6.54 -17.51 5.93
C ARG A 45 7.87 -17.97 5.33
N GLN A 46 7.96 -18.08 3.99
CA GLN A 46 9.21 -18.41 3.31
C GLN A 46 10.27 -17.30 3.47
N ILE A 47 9.88 -16.02 3.48
CA ILE A 47 10.78 -14.92 3.85
C ILE A 47 11.33 -15.16 5.26
N ALA A 48 10.48 -15.42 6.25
CA ALA A 48 10.93 -15.70 7.62
C ALA A 48 11.93 -16.87 7.66
N THR A 49 11.65 -17.95 6.95
CA THR A 49 12.54 -19.11 6.87
C THR A 49 13.92 -18.78 6.25
N GLN A 50 13.99 -17.83 5.32
CA GLN A 50 15.30 -17.44 4.74
C GLN A 50 16.16 -16.64 5.72
N TYR A 51 15.54 -15.95 6.66
CA TYR A 51 16.25 -15.20 7.70
C TYR A 51 16.54 -16.01 8.95
N ASP A 52 15.95 -17.21 9.10
CA ASP A 52 16.26 -18.20 10.12
C ASP A 52 17.63 -18.83 9.80
N SER A 53 18.68 -18.26 10.36
CA SER A 53 20.08 -18.59 10.03
C SER A 53 20.53 -19.90 10.64
N ASN A 54 20.01 -20.23 11.82
CA ASN A 54 20.34 -21.43 12.59
C ASN A 54 19.41 -22.61 12.27
N LYS A 55 18.33 -22.36 11.49
CA LYS A 55 17.34 -23.34 11.02
C LYS A 55 16.58 -24.04 12.16
N ASP A 56 16.32 -23.33 13.26
CA ASP A 56 15.56 -23.86 14.40
C ASP A 56 14.06 -23.59 14.29
N GLN A 57 13.58 -22.99 13.19
CA GLN A 57 12.21 -22.57 12.92
C GLN A 57 11.70 -21.48 13.89
N ILE A 58 12.62 -20.72 14.46
CA ILE A 58 12.33 -19.59 15.33
C ILE A 58 13.04 -18.37 14.74
N LEU A 59 12.32 -17.30 14.51
CA LEU A 59 12.88 -16.02 14.13
C LEU A 59 13.34 -15.29 15.39
N ASP A 60 14.60 -15.41 15.76
CA ASP A 60 15.16 -14.76 16.95
C ASP A 60 15.29 -13.23 16.79
N THR A 61 15.61 -12.52 17.88
CA THR A 61 15.71 -11.05 17.87
C THR A 61 16.78 -10.54 16.89
N SER A 62 17.84 -11.27 16.64
CA SER A 62 18.89 -10.87 15.70
C SER A 62 18.44 -11.05 14.24
N GLU A 63 17.67 -12.08 13.98
CA GLU A 63 17.12 -12.43 12.68
C GLU A 63 15.98 -11.51 12.29
N GLN A 64 15.11 -11.11 13.26
CA GLN A 64 14.05 -10.13 13.08
C GLN A 64 14.56 -8.76 12.58
N LYS A 65 15.84 -8.45 12.80
CA LYS A 65 16.46 -7.17 12.37
C LYS A 65 17.05 -7.23 10.96
N LYS A 66 17.15 -8.39 10.34
CA LYS A 66 17.85 -8.55 9.05
C LYS A 66 17.03 -8.04 7.86
N LEU A 67 15.71 -8.20 7.87
CA LEU A 67 14.84 -7.72 6.80
C LEU A 67 14.55 -6.23 6.97
N THR A 68 15.06 -5.40 6.06
CA THR A 68 14.87 -3.95 6.07
C THR A 68 13.93 -3.44 4.98
N GLU A 69 13.75 -4.23 3.93
CA GLU A 69 12.86 -3.95 2.80
C GLU A 69 12.19 -5.24 2.34
N LEU A 70 10.90 -5.18 2.00
CA LEU A 70 10.13 -6.26 1.40
C LEU A 70 9.56 -5.80 0.07
N ILE A 71 9.81 -6.57 -0.99
CA ILE A 71 9.31 -6.32 -2.34
C ILE A 71 8.41 -7.48 -2.76
N VAL A 72 7.17 -7.18 -3.09
CA VAL A 72 6.20 -8.14 -3.62
C VAL A 72 5.89 -7.77 -5.06
N ILE A 73 6.15 -8.67 -5.98
CA ILE A 73 5.90 -8.51 -7.40
C ILE A 73 4.92 -9.59 -7.86
N GLU A 74 3.70 -9.16 -8.18
CA GLU A 74 2.74 -10.05 -8.82
C GLU A 74 3.11 -10.19 -10.30
N THR A 75 3.25 -11.44 -10.74
CA THR A 75 3.69 -11.79 -12.09
C THR A 75 2.75 -12.82 -12.71
N THR A 76 2.93 -13.13 -13.99
CA THR A 76 2.20 -14.23 -14.64
C THR A 76 2.76 -15.61 -14.29
N GLU A 77 3.98 -15.65 -13.77
CA GLU A 77 4.68 -16.87 -13.40
C GLU A 77 5.01 -16.85 -11.91
N ASN A 78 4.80 -17.99 -11.26
CA ASN A 78 5.16 -18.13 -9.86
C ASN A 78 6.64 -18.51 -9.76
N THR A 79 7.48 -17.57 -9.42
CA THR A 79 8.94 -17.76 -9.34
C THR A 79 9.45 -17.89 -7.92
N GLY A 80 8.58 -17.75 -6.90
CA GLY A 80 8.91 -17.96 -5.49
C GLY A 80 9.55 -16.76 -4.81
N VAL A 81 10.29 -17.04 -3.76
CA VAL A 81 10.90 -16.07 -2.86
C VAL A 81 12.42 -16.12 -3.00
N GLN A 82 13.03 -14.96 -3.18
CA GLN A 82 14.47 -14.79 -3.24
C GLN A 82 14.89 -13.57 -2.43
N GLU A 83 15.68 -13.76 -1.40
CA GLU A 83 16.07 -12.73 -0.45
C GLU A 83 14.85 -11.97 0.10
N ASN A 84 14.75 -10.66 -0.15
CA ASN A 84 13.64 -9.80 0.25
C ASN A 84 12.56 -9.63 -0.85
N VAL A 85 12.61 -10.41 -1.92
CA VAL A 85 11.71 -10.31 -3.08
C VAL A 85 10.82 -11.54 -3.20
N ILE A 86 9.52 -11.31 -3.18
CA ILE A 86 8.49 -12.31 -3.49
C ILE A 86 8.01 -12.08 -4.91
N ARG A 87 8.07 -13.12 -5.76
CA ARG A 87 7.42 -13.13 -7.07
C ARG A 87 6.29 -14.13 -7.05
N THR A 88 5.07 -13.70 -7.34
CA THR A 88 3.89 -14.53 -7.16
C THR A 88 2.84 -14.30 -8.25
N ALA A 89 2.22 -15.39 -8.71
CA ALA A 89 1.07 -15.33 -9.60
C ALA A 89 -0.27 -15.17 -8.85
N LYS A 90 -0.29 -15.43 -7.55
CA LYS A 90 -1.52 -15.44 -6.74
C LYS A 90 -1.68 -14.21 -5.84
N GLY A 91 -0.63 -13.38 -5.70
CA GLY A 91 -0.59 -12.29 -4.74
C GLY A 91 -0.33 -12.78 -3.31
N ILE A 92 -0.23 -11.85 -2.38
CA ILE A 92 -0.14 -12.11 -0.94
C ILE A 92 -1.56 -12.12 -0.37
N THR A 93 -1.87 -13.13 0.42
CA THR A 93 -3.19 -13.32 1.06
C THR A 93 -3.28 -12.62 2.41
N SER A 94 -2.16 -12.48 3.11
CA SER A 94 -2.05 -11.77 4.40
C SER A 94 -0.62 -11.28 4.60
N PHE A 95 -0.49 -10.07 5.12
CA PHE A 95 0.79 -9.50 5.56
C PHE A 95 1.09 -9.77 7.04
N LYS A 96 0.25 -10.57 7.73
CA LYS A 96 0.57 -10.99 9.10
C LYS A 96 1.92 -11.69 9.14
N GLY A 97 2.75 -11.30 10.10
CA GLY A 97 4.13 -11.77 10.26
C GLY A 97 5.17 -10.71 9.88
N VAL A 98 4.82 -9.71 9.02
CA VAL A 98 5.76 -8.63 8.70
C VAL A 98 6.05 -7.74 9.91
N GLU A 99 5.15 -7.68 10.87
CA GLU A 99 5.31 -6.94 12.14
C GLU A 99 6.44 -7.46 13.00
N TYR A 100 6.87 -8.72 12.79
CA TYR A 100 7.97 -9.31 13.52
C TYR A 100 9.37 -8.89 13.01
N PHE A 101 9.43 -8.32 11.80
CA PHE A 101 10.69 -7.77 11.29
C PHE A 101 10.90 -6.34 11.79
N ALA A 102 11.56 -6.20 12.94
CA ALA A 102 11.68 -4.95 13.68
C ALA A 102 12.35 -3.80 12.90
N GLU A 103 13.24 -4.11 11.95
CA GLU A 103 13.96 -3.13 11.12
C GLU A 103 13.37 -2.98 9.72
N LEU A 104 12.18 -3.55 9.46
CA LEU A 104 11.50 -3.41 8.18
C LEU A 104 11.03 -1.97 7.99
N LYS A 105 11.68 -1.23 7.08
CA LYS A 105 11.47 0.19 6.82
C LYS A 105 10.65 0.46 5.57
N SER A 106 10.67 -0.46 4.62
CA SER A 106 10.03 -0.30 3.32
C SER A 106 9.28 -1.55 2.88
N ILE A 107 8.05 -1.35 2.41
CA ILE A 107 7.30 -2.38 1.68
C ILE A 107 6.89 -1.81 0.33
N SER A 108 7.19 -2.56 -0.73
CA SER A 108 6.74 -2.29 -2.09
C SER A 108 5.90 -3.44 -2.59
N VAL A 109 4.66 -3.17 -2.98
CA VAL A 109 3.74 -4.16 -3.57
C VAL A 109 3.36 -3.68 -4.96
N GLY A 110 3.52 -4.51 -5.94
CA GLY A 110 3.20 -4.14 -7.29
C GLY A 110 3.13 -5.35 -8.22
N ARG A 111 3.09 -5.06 -9.51
CA ARG A 111 3.04 -6.10 -10.53
C ARG A 111 4.09 -5.90 -11.61
N SER A 112 4.38 -7.00 -12.31
CA SER A 112 5.18 -7.04 -13.52
C SER A 112 4.42 -7.83 -14.59
N GLY A 113 4.45 -7.37 -15.83
CA GLY A 113 3.83 -8.07 -16.96
C GLY A 113 2.38 -7.66 -17.26
N LYS A 114 1.68 -8.48 -18.08
CA LYS A 114 0.32 -8.19 -18.57
C LYS A 114 -0.70 -8.16 -17.44
N PRO A 115 -1.73 -7.30 -17.52
CA PRO A 115 -2.80 -7.27 -16.53
C PRO A 115 -3.55 -8.60 -16.47
N GLN A 116 -3.68 -9.14 -15.26
CA GLN A 116 -4.68 -10.18 -14.98
C GLN A 116 -5.95 -9.52 -14.43
N SER A 117 -7.09 -10.18 -14.59
CA SER A 117 -8.41 -9.58 -14.43
C SER A 117 -8.78 -9.10 -13.01
N SER A 118 -8.00 -9.42 -11.98
CA SER A 118 -8.30 -8.95 -10.62
C SER A 118 -7.10 -9.07 -9.69
N TYR A 119 -6.41 -7.95 -9.47
CA TYR A 119 -5.47 -7.85 -8.37
C TYR A 119 -6.19 -7.34 -7.12
N LYS A 120 -5.85 -7.91 -5.98
CA LYS A 120 -6.29 -7.44 -4.67
C LYS A 120 -5.08 -7.28 -3.79
N ILE A 121 -4.88 -6.09 -3.28
CA ILE A 121 -3.93 -5.90 -2.19
C ILE A 121 -4.54 -6.56 -0.96
N ALA A 122 -3.77 -7.41 -0.26
CA ALA A 122 -4.24 -7.97 1.00
C ALA A 122 -4.64 -6.83 1.94
N SER A 123 -5.88 -6.90 2.43
CA SER A 123 -6.53 -5.80 3.17
C SER A 123 -5.85 -5.47 4.50
N ASP A 124 -5.02 -6.37 5.00
CA ASP A 124 -4.32 -6.30 6.26
C ASP A 124 -2.90 -5.69 6.17
N LEU A 125 -2.43 -5.28 4.97
CA LEU A 125 -1.13 -4.64 4.80
C LEU A 125 -0.92 -3.49 5.80
N PHE A 126 -1.88 -2.58 5.90
CA PHE A 126 -1.77 -1.42 6.81
C PHE A 126 -1.96 -1.80 8.29
N GLN A 127 -2.58 -2.94 8.57
CA GLN A 127 -2.74 -3.45 9.92
C GLN A 127 -1.42 -3.98 10.50
N TYR A 128 -0.63 -4.70 9.68
CA TYR A 128 0.57 -5.38 10.14
C TYR A 128 1.87 -4.61 9.83
N ALA A 129 1.86 -3.68 8.89
CA ALA A 129 3.04 -2.88 8.52
C ALA A 129 3.23 -1.62 9.39
N LYS A 130 2.96 -1.69 10.71
CA LYS A 130 2.94 -0.49 11.58
C LYS A 130 4.31 0.17 11.76
N GLN A 131 5.40 -0.61 11.77
CA GLN A 131 6.78 -0.11 11.89
C GLN A 131 7.33 0.46 10.58
N VAL A 132 6.67 0.21 9.46
CA VAL A 132 7.16 0.56 8.13
C VAL A 132 7.04 2.06 7.88
N LYS A 133 8.14 2.69 7.43
CA LYS A 133 8.19 4.13 7.12
C LYS A 133 7.74 4.46 5.71
N THR A 134 7.97 3.54 4.77
CA THR A 134 7.65 3.76 3.36
C THR A 134 6.82 2.61 2.82
N ILE A 135 5.63 2.91 2.31
CA ILE A 135 4.76 1.94 1.64
C ILE A 135 4.52 2.42 0.21
N ARG A 136 4.81 1.55 -0.74
CA ARG A 136 4.53 1.75 -2.17
C ARG A 136 3.61 0.66 -2.68
N VAL A 137 2.56 1.06 -3.33
CA VAL A 137 1.61 0.18 -4.01
C VAL A 137 1.49 0.63 -5.45
N ASN A 138 1.95 -0.21 -6.40
CA ASN A 138 1.93 0.11 -7.81
C ASN A 138 1.29 -1.00 -8.64
N TYR A 139 0.04 -0.78 -9.02
CA TYR A 139 -0.72 -1.65 -9.91
C TYR A 139 -1.07 -0.97 -11.23
N ALA A 140 -0.50 0.20 -11.51
CA ALA A 140 -0.69 0.85 -12.79
C ALA A 140 -0.01 0.03 -13.89
N TYR A 141 -0.71 -0.09 -15.00
CA TYR A 141 -0.09 -0.55 -16.24
C TYR A 141 0.61 0.64 -16.88
N ALA A 142 1.91 0.56 -16.94
CA ALA A 142 2.72 1.51 -17.70
C ALA A 142 3.68 0.70 -18.57
N ASP A 143 3.23 0.31 -19.74
CA ASP A 143 4.15 0.07 -20.83
C ASP A 143 3.96 1.20 -21.87
N PRO A 144 4.76 2.28 -21.78
CA PRO A 144 4.66 3.38 -22.72
C PRO A 144 5.17 3.02 -24.12
N VAL A 145 5.81 1.86 -24.27
CA VAL A 145 6.45 1.43 -25.53
C VAL A 145 5.53 0.53 -26.34
N ASP A 146 4.55 -0.11 -25.75
CA ASP A 146 3.66 -1.01 -26.47
C ASP A 146 2.44 -0.28 -27.04
N ALA A 147 2.57 0.24 -28.26
CA ALA A 147 1.48 0.91 -28.99
C ALA A 147 0.23 0.04 -29.22
N ARG A 148 0.27 -1.25 -28.88
CA ARG A 148 -0.89 -2.16 -28.90
C ARG A 148 -1.85 -1.91 -27.74
N TYR A 149 -1.39 -1.24 -26.69
CA TYR A 149 -2.22 -0.86 -25.55
C TYR A 149 -2.66 0.58 -25.75
N LYS A 150 -3.88 0.75 -26.22
CA LYS A 150 -4.53 2.06 -26.27
C LYS A 150 -4.61 2.64 -24.86
N ASP A 151 -4.65 3.96 -24.72
CA ASP A 151 -4.84 4.66 -23.43
C ASP A 151 -6.05 4.16 -22.62
N SER A 152 -6.99 3.44 -23.27
CA SER A 152 -8.10 2.72 -22.63
C SER A 152 -7.68 1.66 -21.63
N ASP A 153 -6.45 1.16 -21.70
CA ASP A 153 -5.99 0.04 -20.90
C ASP A 153 -5.20 0.48 -19.66
N LYS A 154 -5.06 1.80 -19.46
CA LYS A 154 -4.63 2.36 -18.15
C LYS A 154 -5.71 2.13 -17.10
N GLN A 155 -6.02 0.86 -16.84
CA GLN A 155 -7.03 0.48 -15.87
C GLN A 155 -6.44 0.49 -14.47
N MET A 156 -7.24 0.95 -13.52
CA MET A 156 -6.98 0.71 -12.11
C MET A 156 -7.15 -0.78 -11.85
N LEU A 157 -6.06 -1.45 -11.56
CA LEU A 157 -6.01 -2.90 -11.54
C LEU A 157 -6.32 -3.47 -10.16
N ALA A 158 -5.89 -2.81 -9.10
CA ALA A 158 -6.22 -3.24 -7.76
C ALA A 158 -7.55 -2.64 -7.32
N LYS A 159 -8.51 -3.50 -6.97
CA LYS A 159 -9.86 -3.12 -6.52
C LYS A 159 -10.01 -3.35 -5.03
N ASN A 160 -10.98 -2.67 -4.43
CA ASN A 160 -11.44 -2.93 -3.05
C ASN A 160 -10.37 -2.70 -1.99
N THR A 161 -9.52 -1.71 -2.19
CA THR A 161 -8.45 -1.42 -1.23
C THR A 161 -8.94 -0.48 -0.15
N SER A 162 -8.76 -0.89 1.09
CA SER A 162 -8.95 -0.05 2.27
C SER A 162 -7.59 0.46 2.75
N ILE A 163 -7.46 1.77 2.88
CA ILE A 163 -6.25 2.45 3.32
C ILE A 163 -6.56 3.18 4.61
N VAL A 164 -6.01 2.67 5.71
CA VAL A 164 -6.16 3.28 7.04
C VAL A 164 -4.76 3.47 7.63
N ILE A 165 -4.37 4.73 7.77
CA ILE A 165 -3.09 5.13 8.38
C ILE A 165 -3.40 6.12 9.48
N ASP A 166 -2.93 5.83 10.69
CA ASP A 166 -3.06 6.66 11.86
C ASP A 166 -1.70 6.86 12.58
N ASP A 167 -1.71 7.54 13.72
CA ASP A 167 -0.51 7.83 14.50
C ASP A 167 0.14 6.58 15.13
N SER A 168 -0.52 5.42 15.14
CA SER A 168 0.09 4.15 15.59
C SER A 168 1.12 3.63 14.59
N MET A 169 0.97 3.99 13.31
CA MET A 169 1.91 3.61 12.26
C MET A 169 3.11 4.56 12.20
N GLN A 170 4.27 4.04 11.76
CA GLN A 170 5.48 4.83 11.51
C GLN A 170 5.54 5.37 10.07
N CYS A 171 4.46 5.26 9.31
CA CYS A 171 4.43 5.60 7.89
C CYS A 171 4.66 7.09 7.66
N GLU A 172 5.80 7.41 7.04
CA GLU A 172 6.20 8.75 6.65
C GLU A 172 5.91 9.03 5.16
N SER A 173 5.88 7.98 4.35
CA SER A 173 5.67 8.08 2.91
C SER A 173 4.74 6.99 2.40
N LEU A 174 3.65 7.39 1.77
CA LEU A 174 2.73 6.52 1.05
C LEU A 174 2.69 6.91 -0.42
N SER A 175 2.86 5.92 -1.30
CA SER A 175 2.65 6.06 -2.74
C SER A 175 1.68 4.99 -3.22
N LEU A 176 0.61 5.42 -3.87
CA LEU A 176 -0.41 4.56 -4.48
C LEU A 176 -0.50 4.85 -5.96
N GLU A 177 -0.46 3.81 -6.79
CA GLU A 177 -0.65 3.93 -8.22
C GLU A 177 -1.49 2.79 -8.77
N GLY A 178 -2.48 3.11 -9.61
CA GLY A 178 -3.35 2.12 -10.26
C GLY A 178 -4.32 1.42 -9.32
N VAL A 179 -4.86 2.11 -8.31
CA VAL A 179 -5.70 1.52 -7.26
C VAL A 179 -7.08 2.16 -7.25
N GLN A 180 -8.12 1.32 -7.22
CA GLN A 180 -9.47 1.76 -6.87
C GLN A 180 -9.65 1.65 -5.35
N VAL A 181 -9.66 2.78 -4.68
CA VAL A 181 -9.74 2.87 -3.22
C VAL A 181 -11.20 2.86 -2.78
N GLN A 182 -11.57 1.94 -1.90
CA GLN A 182 -12.92 1.89 -1.31
C GLN A 182 -13.05 2.71 -0.04
N LYS A 183 -12.01 2.69 0.78
CA LYS A 183 -11.94 3.46 2.02
C LYS A 183 -10.57 4.10 2.11
N MET A 184 -10.52 5.38 2.42
CA MET A 184 -9.27 6.09 2.67
C MET A 184 -9.39 6.98 3.90
N GLN A 185 -8.56 6.67 4.88
CA GLN A 185 -8.41 7.46 6.09
C GLN A 185 -6.92 7.59 6.39
N VAL A 186 -6.36 8.74 6.12
CA VAL A 186 -4.95 9.05 6.42
C VAL A 186 -4.92 10.18 7.42
N VAL A 187 -4.76 9.83 8.70
CA VAL A 187 -4.77 10.76 9.85
C VAL A 187 -3.49 10.52 10.63
N SER A 188 -2.41 11.19 10.26
CA SER A 188 -1.11 10.95 10.87
C SER A 188 -0.23 12.20 10.91
N LYS A 189 0.35 12.46 12.08
CA LYS A 189 1.38 13.50 12.28
C LYS A 189 2.75 13.08 11.72
N LYS A 190 2.96 11.79 11.44
CA LYS A 190 4.23 11.26 10.93
C LYS A 190 4.34 11.35 9.42
N MET A 191 3.20 11.41 8.71
CA MET A 191 3.16 11.47 7.25
C MET A 191 3.84 12.74 6.73
N LYS A 192 4.83 12.58 5.84
CA LYS A 192 5.57 13.64 5.16
C LYS A 192 5.28 13.70 3.67
N LYS A 193 4.98 12.55 3.06
CA LYS A 193 4.77 12.43 1.62
C LYS A 193 3.58 11.53 1.31
N LEU A 194 2.62 12.04 0.56
CA LEU A 194 1.46 11.31 0.07
C LEU A 194 1.35 11.51 -1.44
N LEU A 195 1.55 10.45 -2.20
CA LEU A 195 1.41 10.43 -3.65
C LEU A 195 0.33 9.44 -4.05
N ILE A 196 -0.64 9.89 -4.81
CA ILE A 196 -1.73 9.09 -5.35
C ILE A 196 -1.77 9.38 -6.84
N LYS A 197 -1.59 8.33 -7.65
CA LYS A 197 -1.54 8.44 -9.09
C LYS A 197 -2.41 7.39 -9.76
N THR A 198 -3.13 7.77 -10.81
CA THR A 198 -4.00 6.86 -11.58
C THR A 198 -4.96 6.09 -10.66
N CYS A 199 -5.59 6.78 -9.71
CA CYS A 199 -6.47 6.19 -8.70
C CYS A 199 -7.87 6.79 -8.76
N ASN A 200 -8.86 6.01 -8.27
CA ASN A 200 -10.16 6.54 -7.87
C ASN A 200 -10.22 6.58 -6.34
N LEU A 201 -10.52 7.72 -5.78
CA LEU A 201 -10.81 7.84 -4.36
C LEU A 201 -12.32 7.70 -4.12
N PRO A 202 -12.73 7.21 -2.94
CA PRO A 202 -14.13 7.17 -2.55
C PRO A 202 -14.71 8.59 -2.43
N ASP A 203 -16.03 8.70 -2.46
CA ASP A 203 -16.72 9.98 -2.31
C ASP A 203 -16.39 10.68 -0.99
N GLU A 204 -16.20 9.88 0.06
CA GLU A 204 -15.77 10.32 1.37
C GLU A 204 -14.40 9.72 1.70
N TYR A 205 -13.44 10.58 1.92
CA TYR A 205 -12.10 10.22 2.35
C TYR A 205 -11.55 11.28 3.29
N THR A 206 -10.56 10.90 4.09
CA THR A 206 -9.92 11.81 5.04
C THR A 206 -8.43 11.87 4.80
N ILE A 207 -7.89 13.06 4.60
CA ILE A 207 -6.46 13.36 4.66
C ILE A 207 -6.27 14.45 5.71
N ASN A 208 -5.80 14.07 6.89
CA ASN A 208 -5.47 14.99 7.99
C ASN A 208 -4.05 14.71 8.48
N THR A 209 -3.09 15.36 7.84
CA THR A 209 -1.66 15.10 7.99
C THR A 209 -0.92 16.44 8.13
N PRO A 210 -0.93 17.05 9.33
CA PRO A 210 -0.44 18.42 9.54
C PRO A 210 1.05 18.62 9.19
N ASN A 211 1.84 17.56 9.22
CA ASN A 211 3.25 17.58 8.89
C ASN A 211 3.57 17.21 7.44
N LEU A 212 2.56 17.04 6.59
CA LEU A 212 2.74 16.71 5.19
C LEU A 212 3.54 17.80 4.47
N GLN A 213 4.57 17.39 3.73
CA GLN A 213 5.43 18.26 2.94
C GLN A 213 5.12 18.16 1.45
N THR A 214 4.67 16.99 1.01
CA THR A 214 4.34 16.71 -0.38
C THR A 214 2.98 16.03 -0.49
N LEU A 215 2.07 16.64 -1.25
CA LEU A 215 0.80 16.04 -1.66
C LEU A 215 0.73 16.00 -3.19
N GLY A 216 0.61 14.81 -3.74
CA GLY A 216 0.36 14.59 -5.17
C GLY A 216 -0.91 13.78 -5.40
N LEU A 217 -1.84 14.33 -6.15
CA LEU A 217 -3.02 13.65 -6.68
C LEU A 217 -2.95 13.78 -8.20
N LYS A 218 -2.32 12.83 -8.88
CA LYS A 218 -2.09 12.85 -10.33
C LYS A 218 -2.95 11.81 -11.02
N GLU A 219 -3.58 12.17 -12.14
CA GLU A 219 -4.47 11.25 -12.86
C GLU A 219 -5.48 10.58 -11.90
N THR A 220 -6.00 11.37 -10.95
CA THR A 220 -6.79 10.83 -9.83
C THR A 220 -8.17 11.46 -9.83
N TYR A 221 -9.21 10.63 -9.84
CA TYR A 221 -10.57 11.11 -9.69
C TYR A 221 -10.92 11.31 -8.23
N VAL A 222 -11.42 12.50 -7.90
CA VAL A 222 -11.99 12.85 -6.61
C VAL A 222 -13.31 13.59 -6.81
N LYS A 223 -14.34 13.28 -6.04
CA LYS A 223 -15.62 14.00 -6.10
C LYS A 223 -15.52 15.38 -5.43
N LYS A 224 -14.76 15.44 -4.35
CA LYS A 224 -14.45 16.68 -3.63
C LYS A 224 -12.98 16.66 -3.23
N LEU A 225 -12.29 17.78 -3.32
CA LEU A 225 -10.94 17.90 -2.79
C LEU A 225 -11.02 18.19 -1.29
N GLN A 226 -10.71 17.18 -0.46
CA GLN A 226 -10.81 17.26 0.99
C GLN A 226 -9.45 16.97 1.63
N TYR A 227 -8.92 17.96 2.33
CA TYR A 227 -7.73 17.78 3.18
C TYR A 227 -7.77 18.75 4.35
N GLY A 228 -7.13 18.36 5.46
CA GLY A 228 -7.00 19.17 6.65
C GLY A 228 -6.00 20.32 6.49
N LYS A 229 -5.76 21.04 7.58
CA LYS A 229 -4.71 22.06 7.63
C LYS A 229 -3.33 21.42 7.51
N MET A 230 -2.49 21.90 6.58
CA MET A 230 -1.18 21.36 6.26
C MET A 230 -0.13 22.47 6.25
N ASP A 231 0.25 22.94 7.43
CA ASP A 231 1.17 24.07 7.59
C ASP A 231 2.59 23.80 7.05
N LYS A 232 2.97 22.53 6.85
CA LYS A 232 4.29 22.15 6.32
C LYS A 232 4.30 21.79 4.84
N LEU A 233 3.14 21.87 4.16
CA LEU A 233 3.02 21.53 2.76
C LEU A 233 3.82 22.52 1.89
N LYS A 234 4.81 22.00 1.17
CA LYS A 234 5.67 22.75 0.25
C LYS A 234 5.38 22.43 -1.21
N TYR A 235 4.99 21.19 -1.49
CA TYR A 235 4.79 20.69 -2.85
C TYR A 235 3.36 20.18 -2.99
N LEU A 236 2.56 20.85 -3.80
CA LEU A 236 1.20 20.43 -4.14
C LEU A 236 1.10 20.18 -5.64
N SER A 237 0.76 18.96 -6.03
CA SER A 237 0.56 18.59 -7.42
C SER A 237 -0.82 17.96 -7.62
N LEU A 238 -1.63 18.57 -8.47
CA LEU A 238 -3.00 18.14 -8.75
C LEU A 238 -3.18 17.87 -10.24
N GLY A 239 -3.61 16.66 -10.57
CA GLY A 239 -4.10 16.25 -11.87
C GLY A 239 -5.39 15.48 -11.67
N LEU A 240 -6.52 16.20 -11.56
CA LEU A 240 -7.79 15.66 -11.07
C LEU A 240 -8.66 15.14 -12.22
N ASN A 241 -8.04 14.41 -13.13
CA ASN A 241 -8.71 13.68 -14.21
C ASN A 241 -8.13 12.27 -14.30
N VAL A 242 -8.93 11.33 -14.68
CA VAL A 242 -8.51 9.94 -14.89
C VAL A 242 -9.08 9.44 -16.21
N ILE A 243 -8.34 8.60 -16.90
CA ILE A 243 -8.86 7.90 -18.07
C ILE A 243 -9.49 6.59 -17.55
N GLN A 244 -10.77 6.42 -17.78
CA GLN A 244 -11.53 5.24 -17.43
C GLN A 244 -12.29 4.73 -18.66
N ASN A 245 -12.04 3.48 -19.03
CA ASN A 245 -12.62 2.85 -20.24
C ASN A 245 -12.42 3.70 -21.51
N GLY A 246 -11.20 4.21 -21.70
CA GLY A 246 -10.84 5.06 -22.86
C GLY A 246 -11.45 6.46 -22.87
N LYS A 247 -12.17 6.85 -21.82
CA LYS A 247 -12.78 8.17 -21.70
C LYS A 247 -12.18 8.94 -20.54
N GLU A 248 -11.90 10.22 -20.77
CA GLU A 248 -11.50 11.12 -19.70
C GLU A 248 -12.67 11.35 -18.76
N LYS A 249 -12.45 11.07 -17.48
CA LYS A 249 -13.35 11.39 -16.37
C LYS A 249 -12.68 12.45 -15.51
N ALA A 250 -13.07 13.69 -15.67
CA ALA A 250 -12.55 14.78 -14.86
C ALA A 250 -13.34 14.92 -13.55
N SER A 251 -12.62 15.19 -12.47
CA SER A 251 -13.23 15.51 -11.19
C SER A 251 -14.08 16.78 -11.27
N PRO A 252 -15.20 16.87 -10.55
CA PRO A 252 -16.07 18.04 -10.57
C PRO A 252 -15.53 19.22 -9.74
N VAL A 253 -14.28 19.15 -9.29
CA VAL A 253 -13.62 20.20 -8.50
C VAL A 253 -13.34 21.41 -9.36
N THR A 254 -13.95 22.55 -9.03
CA THR A 254 -13.83 23.80 -9.80
C THR A 254 -13.08 24.91 -9.06
N VAL A 255 -12.91 24.77 -7.74
CA VAL A 255 -12.24 25.75 -6.88
C VAL A 255 -11.09 25.08 -6.14
N LEU A 256 -9.94 25.71 -6.14
CA LEU A 256 -8.80 25.34 -5.30
C LEU A 256 -8.61 26.40 -4.22
N ASP A 257 -8.87 26.02 -2.98
CA ASP A 257 -8.64 26.84 -1.79
C ASP A 257 -7.31 26.43 -1.15
N LEU A 258 -6.35 27.37 -1.13
CA LEU A 258 -5.02 27.18 -0.56
C LEU A 258 -4.88 27.74 0.86
N GLN A 259 -5.95 28.29 1.46
CA GLN A 259 -5.89 28.91 2.80
C GLN A 259 -5.45 27.93 3.90
N LYS A 260 -5.67 26.64 3.68
CA LYS A 260 -5.23 25.58 4.60
C LYS A 260 -3.76 25.20 4.47
N SER A 261 -3.02 25.75 3.50
CA SER A 261 -1.66 25.34 3.14
C SER A 261 -0.82 26.53 2.69
N LYS A 262 -0.57 27.46 3.61
CA LYS A 262 0.04 28.77 3.32
C LYS A 262 1.53 28.74 2.97
N ASN A 263 2.20 27.58 3.10
CA ASN A 263 3.64 27.43 2.90
C ASN A 263 4.00 26.72 1.58
N ILE A 264 3.06 26.64 0.64
CA ILE A 264 3.31 26.02 -0.66
C ILE A 264 4.39 26.84 -1.40
N ALA A 265 5.48 26.13 -1.78
CA ALA A 265 6.56 26.66 -2.58
C ALA A 265 6.42 26.27 -4.06
N GLU A 266 5.87 25.12 -4.35
CA GLU A 266 5.66 24.63 -5.71
C GLU A 266 4.22 24.13 -5.86
N LEU A 267 3.53 24.65 -6.87
CA LEU A 267 2.16 24.31 -7.22
C LEU A 267 2.13 23.78 -8.67
N SER A 268 1.63 22.57 -8.86
CA SER A 268 1.33 22.04 -10.18
C SER A 268 -0.16 21.69 -10.27
N VAL A 269 -0.86 22.26 -11.24
CA VAL A 269 -2.28 21.98 -11.51
C VAL A 269 -2.40 21.60 -12.99
N THR A 270 -2.77 20.37 -13.27
CA THR A 270 -2.82 19.83 -14.64
C THR A 270 -4.14 19.12 -14.89
N GLY A 271 -4.79 19.40 -16.03
CA GLY A 271 -5.98 18.67 -16.47
C GLY A 271 -7.18 18.74 -15.54
N CYS A 272 -7.28 19.77 -14.69
CA CYS A 272 -8.37 19.95 -13.75
C CYS A 272 -9.49 20.80 -14.34
N ARG A 273 -10.69 20.76 -13.74
CA ARG A 273 -11.80 21.68 -14.01
C ARG A 273 -11.74 22.95 -13.17
N ILE A 274 -10.62 23.22 -12.51
CA ILE A 274 -10.46 24.39 -11.64
C ILE A 274 -10.53 25.64 -12.48
N ASN A 275 -11.57 26.44 -12.27
CA ASN A 275 -11.80 27.69 -12.96
C ASN A 275 -11.57 28.92 -12.06
N LYS A 276 -11.44 28.71 -10.75
CA LYS A 276 -11.09 29.72 -9.77
C LYS A 276 -9.92 29.25 -8.93
N LEU A 277 -8.85 30.03 -8.94
CA LEU A 277 -7.61 29.77 -8.20
C LEU A 277 -7.21 31.05 -7.46
N ASP A 278 -7.22 31.00 -6.15
CA ASP A 278 -6.75 32.10 -5.30
C ASP A 278 -5.37 31.79 -4.74
N LEU A 279 -4.38 32.52 -5.20
CA LEU A 279 -2.97 32.40 -4.77
C LEU A 279 -2.60 33.38 -3.64
N SER A 280 -3.51 34.22 -3.20
CA SER A 280 -3.23 35.27 -2.19
C SER A 280 -2.63 34.73 -0.91
N SER A 281 -3.09 33.56 -0.47
CA SER A 281 -2.60 32.92 0.77
C SER A 281 -1.17 32.36 0.68
N VAL A 282 -0.64 32.17 -0.53
CA VAL A 282 0.69 31.57 -0.79
C VAL A 282 1.65 32.52 -1.50
N ASN A 283 1.26 33.75 -1.77
CA ASN A 283 2.02 34.70 -2.57
C ASN A 283 3.44 34.99 -2.05
N LYS A 284 3.69 34.84 -0.74
CA LYS A 284 5.00 35.04 -0.11
C LYS A 284 5.91 33.80 -0.20
N THR A 285 5.35 32.63 -0.42
CA THR A 285 6.09 31.34 -0.37
C THR A 285 6.17 30.68 -1.71
N LEU A 286 5.26 30.95 -2.62
CA LEU A 286 5.18 30.33 -3.94
C LEU A 286 6.36 30.79 -4.81
N ARG A 287 7.14 29.84 -5.27
CA ARG A 287 8.32 30.05 -6.15
C ARG A 287 8.08 29.57 -7.57
N LEU A 288 7.29 28.52 -7.71
CA LEU A 288 6.97 27.90 -8.99
C LEU A 288 5.48 27.55 -9.04
N ALA A 289 4.80 28.03 -10.06
CA ALA A 289 3.44 27.60 -10.39
C ALA A 289 3.42 27.08 -11.85
N SER A 290 3.04 25.82 -12.02
CA SER A 290 2.78 25.24 -13.33
C SER A 290 1.29 24.91 -13.42
N ILE A 291 0.59 25.65 -14.27
CA ILE A 291 -0.86 25.52 -14.42
C ILE A 291 -1.15 25.23 -15.88
N THR A 292 -1.45 23.96 -16.16
CA THR A 292 -1.78 23.48 -17.50
C THR A 292 -3.18 22.93 -17.49
N GLN A 293 -4.08 23.56 -18.21
CA GLN A 293 -5.44 23.07 -18.38
C GLN A 293 -5.69 22.68 -19.84
N SER A 294 -6.59 21.72 -20.05
CA SER A 294 -7.11 21.47 -21.39
C SER A 294 -7.94 22.67 -21.80
N GLY A 295 -7.88 23.07 -23.08
CA GLY A 295 -8.67 24.21 -23.60
C GLY A 295 -10.16 24.13 -23.33
N LYS A 296 -10.66 22.96 -22.90
CA LYS A 296 -12.05 22.72 -22.50
C LYS A 296 -12.44 23.36 -21.16
N TYR A 297 -11.47 23.61 -20.27
CA TYR A 297 -11.73 24.15 -18.92
C TYR A 297 -10.73 25.26 -18.58
N PRO A 298 -10.86 26.47 -19.21
CA PRO A 298 -9.93 27.56 -18.93
C PRO A 298 -10.10 28.11 -17.51
N ILE A 299 -8.99 28.57 -16.91
CA ILE A 299 -9.07 29.34 -15.66
C ILE A 299 -9.69 30.70 -16.00
N LYS A 300 -10.77 31.01 -15.31
CA LYS A 300 -11.49 32.29 -15.50
C LYS A 300 -11.02 33.36 -14.52
N GLN A 301 -10.44 32.96 -13.41
CA GLN A 301 -10.00 33.85 -12.34
C GLN A 301 -8.80 33.26 -11.61
N VAL A 302 -7.75 34.08 -11.44
CA VAL A 302 -6.54 33.78 -10.64
C VAL A 302 -6.44 34.78 -9.52
#